data_87076e98541a8ef8b3e275a4074f2d47
#
_entry.id   87076e98541a8ef8b3e275a4074f2d47
#
_cell.length_a   1.000
_cell.length_b   1.000
_cell.length_c   1.000
_cell.angle_alpha   90.00
_cell.angle_beta   90.00
_cell.angle_gamma   90.00
#
_symmetry.space_group_name_H-M   'P 1'
#
loop_
_entity.id
_entity.type
_entity.pdbx_description
1 polymer ?
#
loop_
_entity_poly.entity_id
_entity_poly.type
_entity_poly.pdbx_seq_one_letter_code
_entity_poly.pdbx_strand_id
1 'polypeptide(L)'
;MVPEIEEFVHLVRKVSTKYPEVNFQWVNVVEGFRAALGMEKKSPPKFKFELNSEFLRMTSDKDIWGSQPFLALRTLEGRYYRDDLINDEGNQWTYSFDVHSIALNALSHIGVACNDDIGNTIVYVYEQKSNTWEEKNLHQDDWI
;
A
#
# COMPACT_ATOMS: atom_id res chain seq x y z
N MET A 1 -15.20 9.89 -24.51
CA MET A 1 -14.86 10.18 -23.09
C MET A 1 -13.88 11.34 -22.97
N VAL A 2 -12.79 11.39 -23.76
CA VAL A 2 -11.79 12.48 -23.73
C VAL A 2 -12.37 13.86 -24.04
N PRO A 3 -13.22 14.07 -25.08
CA PRO A 3 -13.76 15.40 -25.42
C PRO A 3 -14.58 16.03 -24.30
N GLU A 4 -15.37 15.23 -23.58
CA GLU A 4 -16.23 15.69 -22.50
C GLU A 4 -15.43 16.14 -21.26
N ILE A 5 -14.31 15.44 -20.99
CA ILE A 5 -13.39 15.82 -19.90
C ILE A 5 -12.69 17.12 -20.25
N GLU A 6 -12.22 17.29 -21.48
CA GLU A 6 -11.57 18.50 -21.96
C GLU A 6 -12.51 19.71 -21.92
N GLU A 7 -13.74 19.52 -22.33
CA GLU A 7 -14.77 20.56 -22.25
C GLU A 7 -15.05 20.97 -20.80
N PHE A 8 -15.16 19.99 -19.88
CA PHE A 8 -15.36 20.25 -18.46
C PHE A 8 -14.17 21.02 -17.86
N VAL A 9 -12.95 20.61 -18.15
CA VAL A 9 -11.71 21.29 -17.68
C VAL A 9 -11.69 22.74 -18.20
N HIS A 10 -12.03 22.94 -19.49
CA HIS A 10 -12.09 24.28 -20.08
C HIS A 10 -13.15 25.15 -19.37
N LEU A 11 -14.33 24.60 -19.12
CA LEU A 11 -15.40 25.29 -18.40
C LEU A 11 -15.00 25.71 -17.00
N VAL A 12 -14.41 24.79 -16.22
CA VAL A 12 -13.91 25.08 -14.87
C VAL A 12 -12.89 26.20 -14.89
N ARG A 13 -11.90 26.15 -15.80
CA ARG A 13 -10.89 27.21 -15.96
C ARG A 13 -11.54 28.56 -16.32
N LYS A 14 -12.52 28.57 -17.20
CA LYS A 14 -13.25 29.79 -17.61
C LYS A 14 -14.04 30.40 -16.43
N VAL A 15 -14.66 29.54 -15.61
CA VAL A 15 -15.41 30.00 -14.43
C VAL A 15 -14.47 30.50 -13.35
N SER A 16 -13.35 29.81 -13.10
CA SER A 16 -12.39 30.22 -12.06
C SER A 16 -11.80 31.60 -12.28
N THR A 17 -11.68 32.07 -13.53
CA THR A 17 -11.24 33.46 -13.80
C THR A 17 -12.23 34.53 -13.32
N LYS A 18 -13.50 34.18 -13.11
CA LYS A 18 -14.53 35.09 -12.59
C LYS A 18 -14.58 35.17 -11.07
N TYR A 19 -13.94 34.21 -10.41
CA TYR A 19 -13.95 34.06 -8.96
C TYR A 19 -12.50 33.86 -8.46
N PRO A 20 -11.65 34.89 -8.55
CA PRO A 20 -10.21 34.79 -8.21
C PRO A 20 -9.96 34.50 -6.74
N GLU A 21 -10.95 34.72 -5.87
CA GLU A 21 -10.92 34.42 -4.44
C GLU A 21 -11.14 32.90 -4.15
N VAL A 22 -11.60 32.13 -5.15
CA VAL A 22 -11.86 30.70 -5.01
C VAL A 22 -10.67 29.92 -5.57
N ASN A 23 -9.94 29.25 -4.71
CA ASN A 23 -8.92 28.29 -5.11
C ASN A 23 -9.56 26.94 -5.43
N PHE A 24 -9.26 26.38 -6.60
CA PHE A 24 -9.62 25.01 -6.91
C PHE A 24 -8.36 24.20 -7.26
N GLN A 25 -8.42 22.90 -6.98
CA GLN A 25 -7.34 21.97 -7.27
C GLN A 25 -7.91 20.71 -7.91
N TRP A 26 -7.18 20.19 -8.89
CA TRP A 26 -7.41 18.84 -9.40
C TRP A 26 -6.71 17.86 -8.48
N VAL A 27 -7.47 16.98 -7.87
CA VAL A 27 -6.96 16.01 -6.90
C VAL A 27 -7.62 14.66 -7.13
N ASN A 28 -6.96 13.60 -6.73
CA ASN A 28 -7.62 12.30 -6.67
C ASN A 28 -8.60 12.25 -5.48
N VAL A 29 -9.40 11.18 -5.41
CA VAL A 29 -10.44 11.05 -4.39
C VAL A 29 -9.88 11.13 -2.97
N VAL A 30 -8.75 10.47 -2.72
CA VAL A 30 -8.09 10.43 -1.39
C VAL A 30 -7.60 11.82 -0.99
N GLU A 31 -6.94 12.52 -1.90
CA GLU A 31 -6.47 13.89 -1.68
C GLU A 31 -7.62 14.88 -1.46
N GLY A 32 -8.73 14.71 -2.21
CA GLY A 32 -9.92 15.53 -2.04
C GLY A 32 -10.56 15.34 -0.67
N PHE A 33 -10.69 14.10 -0.19
CA PHE A 33 -11.19 13.82 1.16
C PHE A 33 -10.27 14.36 2.24
N ARG A 34 -8.95 14.19 2.12
CA ARG A 34 -7.98 14.75 3.07
C ARG A 34 -8.13 16.27 3.17
N ALA A 35 -8.20 16.96 2.02
CA ALA A 35 -8.37 18.40 1.98
C ALA A 35 -9.70 18.85 2.61
N ALA A 36 -10.81 18.16 2.30
CA ALA A 36 -12.13 18.46 2.84
C ALA A 36 -12.22 18.26 4.36
N LEU A 37 -11.49 17.28 4.89
CA LEU A 37 -11.45 16.99 6.33
C LEU A 37 -10.34 17.76 7.08
N GLY A 38 -9.55 18.57 6.40
CA GLY A 38 -8.41 19.28 7.00
C GLY A 38 -7.31 18.35 7.51
N MET A 39 -7.17 17.16 6.91
CA MET A 39 -6.19 16.16 7.34
C MET A 39 -4.79 16.55 6.85
N GLU A 40 -3.85 16.62 7.77
CA GLU A 40 -2.45 16.86 7.41
C GLU A 40 -1.85 15.64 6.70
N LYS A 41 -0.99 15.91 5.73
CA LYS A 41 -0.23 14.85 5.05
C LYS A 41 0.80 14.27 6.02
N LYS A 42 0.59 13.03 6.46
CA LYS A 42 1.56 12.29 7.27
C LYS A 42 2.42 11.39 6.38
N SER A 43 3.65 11.12 6.84
CA SER A 43 4.46 10.08 6.18
C SER A 43 3.83 8.71 6.39
N PRO A 44 3.85 7.82 5.38
CA PRO A 44 3.35 6.46 5.52
C PRO A 44 4.10 5.68 6.61
N PRO A 45 3.49 4.59 7.16
CA PRO A 45 4.19 3.65 8.02
C PRO A 45 5.41 3.04 7.30
N LYS A 46 6.44 2.68 8.08
CA LYS A 46 7.60 1.95 7.58
C LYS A 46 7.71 0.62 8.28
N PHE A 47 8.00 -0.43 7.51
CA PHE A 47 8.17 -1.76 8.05
C PHE A 47 9.64 -2.13 8.18
N LYS A 48 9.93 -2.88 9.24
CA LYS A 48 11.15 -3.67 9.40
C LYS A 48 10.79 -5.13 9.29
N PHE A 49 11.59 -5.89 8.57
CA PHE A 49 11.40 -7.31 8.34
C PHE A 49 12.53 -8.13 8.92
N GLU A 50 12.18 -9.21 9.62
CA GLU A 50 13.07 -10.28 10.03
C GLU A 50 12.56 -11.56 9.38
N LEU A 51 13.37 -12.16 8.50
CA LEU A 51 13.01 -13.35 7.73
C LEU A 51 14.06 -14.43 7.91
N ASN A 52 13.61 -15.61 8.28
CA ASN A 52 14.42 -16.83 8.32
C ASN A 52 13.58 -18.05 7.86
N SER A 53 14.13 -19.26 7.97
CA SER A 53 13.43 -20.49 7.53
C SER A 53 12.19 -20.83 8.35
N GLU A 54 12.03 -20.27 9.53
CA GLU A 54 10.96 -20.62 10.48
C GLU A 54 9.83 -19.58 10.49
N PHE A 55 10.19 -18.30 10.32
CA PHE A 55 9.20 -17.22 10.38
C PHE A 55 9.57 -16.00 9.55
N LEU A 56 8.55 -15.21 9.23
CA LEU A 56 8.62 -13.82 8.83
C LEU A 56 8.01 -12.99 9.95
N ARG A 57 8.81 -12.13 10.58
CA ARG A 57 8.33 -11.11 11.51
C ARG A 57 8.41 -9.75 10.86
N MET A 58 7.38 -8.96 11.04
CA MET A 58 7.31 -7.58 10.57
C MET A 58 6.87 -6.65 11.68
N THR A 59 7.51 -5.48 11.74
CA THR A 59 7.20 -4.44 12.73
C THR A 59 6.99 -3.12 12.01
N SER A 60 5.89 -2.43 12.30
CA SER A 60 5.60 -1.09 11.80
C SER A 60 6.00 -0.02 12.82
N ASP A 61 6.52 1.11 12.34
CA ASP A 61 6.82 2.28 13.16
C ASP A 61 5.58 3.08 13.57
N LYS A 62 4.41 2.76 12.99
CA LYS A 62 3.12 3.42 13.21
C LYS A 62 1.97 2.43 13.12
N ASP A 63 0.81 2.87 13.63
CA ASP A 63 -0.43 2.12 13.46
C ASP A 63 -0.80 2.00 11.98
N ILE A 64 -1.39 0.86 11.64
CA ILE A 64 -1.95 0.58 10.31
C ILE A 64 -3.47 0.52 10.39
N TRP A 65 -4.12 0.69 9.26
CA TRP A 65 -5.56 0.50 9.13
C TRP A 65 -5.87 -1.00 9.06
N GLY A 66 -6.62 -1.48 10.06
CA GLY A 66 -6.98 -2.89 10.18
C GLY A 66 -6.15 -3.65 11.23
N SER A 67 -6.47 -4.91 11.42
CA SER A 67 -5.87 -5.77 12.45
C SER A 67 -4.49 -6.30 12.08
N GLN A 68 -4.20 -6.37 10.77
CA GLN A 68 -2.95 -6.93 10.24
C GLN A 68 -2.67 -6.40 8.83
N PRO A 69 -1.41 -6.40 8.38
CA PRO A 69 -1.06 -6.19 6.98
C PRO A 69 -1.64 -7.31 6.11
N PHE A 70 -1.85 -7.02 4.84
CA PHE A 70 -2.16 -8.03 3.84
C PHE A 70 -0.88 -8.81 3.49
N LEU A 71 -0.93 -10.14 3.58
CA LEU A 71 0.16 -11.04 3.19
C LEU A 71 -0.21 -11.80 1.92
N ALA A 72 0.65 -11.70 0.92
CA ALA A 72 0.57 -12.46 -0.32
C ALA A 72 1.83 -13.29 -0.53
N LEU A 73 1.66 -14.56 -0.91
CA LEU A 73 2.75 -15.50 -1.13
C LEU A 73 2.69 -15.97 -2.58
N ARG A 74 3.83 -15.95 -3.28
CA ARG A 74 3.94 -16.53 -4.62
C ARG A 74 4.92 -17.68 -4.60
N THR A 75 4.48 -18.86 -5.04
CA THR A 75 5.34 -20.05 -5.13
C THR A 75 6.30 -19.97 -6.32
N LEU A 76 7.31 -20.85 -6.31
CA LEU A 76 8.20 -21.08 -7.45
C LEU A 76 7.46 -21.50 -8.72
N GLU A 77 6.32 -22.18 -8.58
CA GLU A 77 5.44 -22.61 -9.68
C GLU A 77 4.55 -21.45 -10.20
N GLY A 78 4.61 -20.26 -9.59
CA GLY A 78 3.86 -19.08 -9.99
C GLY A 78 2.43 -19.01 -9.42
N ARG A 79 2.06 -19.86 -8.46
CA ARG A 79 0.75 -19.80 -7.78
C ARG A 79 0.76 -18.73 -6.71
N TYR A 80 -0.38 -18.05 -6.52
CA TYR A 80 -0.57 -17.02 -5.51
C TYR A 80 -1.47 -17.51 -4.39
N TYR A 81 -1.07 -17.18 -3.18
CA TYR A 81 -1.83 -17.46 -1.96
C TYR A 81 -1.92 -16.20 -1.13
N ARG A 82 -3.01 -16.07 -0.41
CA ARG A 82 -3.17 -15.13 0.69
C ARG A 82 -3.17 -15.93 1.97
N ASP A 83 -2.51 -15.40 3.00
CA ASP A 83 -2.53 -16.00 4.32
C ASP A 83 -2.64 -14.91 5.40
N ASP A 84 -2.94 -15.34 6.63
CA ASP A 84 -3.12 -14.46 7.75
C ASP A 84 -1.86 -14.43 8.63
N LEU A 85 -1.67 -13.31 9.30
CA LEU A 85 -0.58 -13.07 10.23
C LEU A 85 -1.09 -13.20 11.67
N ILE A 86 -0.21 -13.61 12.58
CA ILE A 86 -0.46 -13.56 14.00
C ILE A 86 0.02 -12.19 14.50
N ASN A 87 -0.85 -11.42 15.13
CA ASN A 87 -0.43 -10.22 15.85
C ASN A 87 0.20 -10.64 17.18
N ASP A 88 1.48 -10.30 17.37
CA ASP A 88 2.20 -10.63 18.58
C ASP A 88 1.83 -9.64 19.72
N GLU A 89 2.22 -8.38 19.54
CA GLU A 89 1.84 -7.24 20.40
C GLU A 89 2.02 -5.93 19.62
N GLY A 90 1.09 -5.00 19.80
CA GLY A 90 1.16 -3.68 19.16
C GLY A 90 1.24 -3.77 17.64
N ASN A 91 2.27 -3.14 17.07
CA ASN A 91 2.48 -3.07 15.62
C ASN A 91 3.46 -4.14 15.11
N GLN A 92 3.37 -5.34 15.67
CA GLN A 92 4.20 -6.48 15.29
C GLN A 92 3.35 -7.67 14.90
N TRP A 93 3.73 -8.32 13.79
CA TRP A 93 3.05 -9.50 13.24
C TRP A 93 4.06 -10.54 12.82
N THR A 94 3.66 -11.81 12.98
CA THR A 94 4.49 -12.95 12.61
C THR A 94 3.71 -13.93 11.72
N TYR A 95 4.36 -14.42 10.69
CA TYR A 95 3.94 -15.56 9.87
C TYR A 95 4.93 -16.70 10.05
N SER A 96 4.45 -17.89 10.40
CA SER A 96 5.30 -19.07 10.61
C SER A 96 5.35 -19.94 9.36
N PHE A 97 6.55 -20.38 8.98
CA PHE A 97 6.76 -21.36 7.91
C PHE A 97 6.84 -22.76 8.52
N ASP A 98 5.69 -23.39 8.69
CA ASP A 98 5.55 -24.70 9.34
C ASP A 98 4.81 -25.72 8.44
N VAL A 99 4.41 -26.85 9.01
CA VAL A 99 3.73 -27.93 8.30
C VAL A 99 2.31 -27.57 7.84
N HIS A 100 1.73 -26.49 8.36
CA HIS A 100 0.39 -26.00 8.02
C HIS A 100 0.43 -24.80 7.08
N SER A 101 1.61 -24.32 6.72
CA SER A 101 1.83 -23.18 5.86
C SER A 101 2.69 -23.56 4.63
N ILE A 102 3.09 -22.55 3.83
CA ILE A 102 3.98 -22.77 2.68
C ILE A 102 5.42 -22.56 3.15
N ALA A 103 6.26 -23.56 3.03
CA ALA A 103 7.67 -23.46 3.38
C ALA A 103 8.37 -22.33 2.60
N LEU A 104 9.25 -21.57 3.24
CA LEU A 104 9.95 -20.44 2.62
C LEU A 104 10.68 -20.81 1.32
N ASN A 105 11.32 -21.98 1.28
CA ASN A 105 12.05 -22.48 0.11
C ASN A 105 11.16 -22.83 -1.10
N ALA A 106 9.84 -22.94 -0.92
CA ALA A 106 8.87 -23.12 -2.00
C ALA A 106 8.34 -21.79 -2.56
N LEU A 107 8.67 -20.67 -1.93
CA LEU A 107 8.23 -19.32 -2.34
C LEU A 107 9.24 -18.70 -3.30
N SER A 108 8.76 -17.93 -4.24
CA SER A 108 9.56 -17.02 -5.08
C SER A 108 9.50 -15.58 -4.58
N HIS A 109 8.31 -15.17 -4.09
CA HIS A 109 8.09 -13.81 -3.57
C HIS A 109 7.16 -13.83 -2.37
N ILE A 110 7.34 -12.84 -1.49
CA ILE A 110 6.41 -12.51 -0.41
C ILE A 110 6.03 -11.05 -0.58
N GLY A 111 4.73 -10.77 -0.67
CA GLY A 111 4.18 -9.42 -0.72
C GLY A 111 3.53 -9.03 0.60
N VAL A 112 3.83 -7.84 1.08
CA VAL A 112 3.19 -7.25 2.27
C VAL A 112 2.64 -5.90 1.90
N ALA A 113 1.35 -5.67 2.18
CA ALA A 113 0.70 -4.39 1.91
C ALA A 113 -0.14 -3.94 3.10
N CYS A 114 -0.21 -2.64 3.32
CA CYS A 114 -1.15 -2.04 4.28
C CYS A 114 -1.50 -0.61 3.91
N ASN A 115 -2.52 -0.10 4.58
CA ASN A 115 -2.87 1.32 4.57
C ASN A 115 -2.72 1.90 5.98
N ASP A 116 -2.54 3.20 6.07
CA ASP A 116 -2.71 3.94 7.31
C ASP A 116 -4.12 4.55 7.43
N ASP A 117 -4.37 5.26 8.54
CA ASP A 117 -5.64 5.92 8.86
C ASP A 117 -6.03 7.05 7.89
N ILE A 118 -5.07 7.56 7.12
CA ILE A 118 -5.27 8.64 6.15
C ILE A 118 -5.18 8.18 4.68
N GLY A 119 -5.12 6.84 4.44
CA GLY A 119 -5.15 6.24 3.10
C GLY A 119 -3.82 6.26 2.35
N ASN A 120 -2.66 6.35 3.03
CA ASN A 120 -1.40 6.02 2.40
C ASN A 120 -1.31 4.51 2.23
N THR A 121 -1.03 4.03 1.03
CA THR A 121 -0.81 2.61 0.74
C THR A 121 0.67 2.33 0.62
N ILE A 122 1.13 1.30 1.31
CA ILE A 122 2.51 0.85 1.29
C ILE A 122 2.54 -0.61 0.85
N VAL A 123 3.47 -0.94 -0.03
CA VAL A 123 3.69 -2.31 -0.51
C VAL A 123 5.17 -2.62 -0.45
N TYR A 124 5.50 -3.75 0.16
CA TYR A 124 6.83 -4.33 0.13
C TYR A 124 6.79 -5.68 -0.56
N VAL A 125 7.79 -5.96 -1.35
CA VAL A 125 7.95 -7.27 -2.01
C VAL A 125 9.33 -7.81 -1.69
N TYR A 126 9.35 -9.01 -1.11
CA TYR A 126 10.57 -9.80 -0.99
C TYR A 126 10.71 -10.70 -2.20
N GLU A 127 11.91 -10.74 -2.78
CA GLU A 127 12.28 -11.69 -3.81
C GLU A 127 13.31 -12.67 -3.26
N GLN A 128 13.00 -13.95 -3.28
CA GLN A 128 13.87 -14.99 -2.73
C GLN A 128 15.21 -15.11 -3.47
N LYS A 129 15.19 -14.95 -4.80
CA LYS A 129 16.40 -15.09 -5.62
C LYS A 129 17.47 -14.05 -5.27
N SER A 130 17.06 -12.81 -5.03
CA SER A 130 17.94 -11.70 -4.64
C SER A 130 18.12 -11.60 -3.13
N ASN A 131 17.27 -12.27 -2.34
CA ASN A 131 17.20 -12.17 -0.89
C ASN A 131 17.03 -10.72 -0.41
N THR A 132 16.16 -9.95 -1.08
CA THR A 132 15.98 -8.52 -0.82
C THR A 132 14.51 -8.15 -0.69
N TRP A 133 14.24 -7.17 0.17
CA TRP A 133 12.96 -6.46 0.26
C TRP A 133 13.03 -5.18 -0.57
N GLU A 134 12.00 -4.92 -1.34
CA GLU A 134 11.82 -3.70 -2.11
C GLU A 134 10.49 -3.03 -1.77
N GLU A 135 10.53 -1.73 -1.45
CA GLU A 135 9.32 -0.93 -1.32
C GLU A 135 8.82 -0.57 -2.73
N LYS A 136 7.56 -0.91 -3.02
CA LYS A 136 6.91 -0.58 -4.28
C LYS A 136 6.09 0.69 -4.09
N ASN A 137 6.48 1.74 -4.76
CA ASN A 137 5.66 2.93 -4.88
C ASN A 137 4.52 2.64 -5.86
N LEU A 138 3.31 2.49 -5.35
CA LEU A 138 2.10 2.42 -6.18
C LEU A 138 1.77 3.83 -6.67
N HIS A 139 2.53 4.34 -7.64
CA HIS A 139 2.12 5.53 -8.37
C HIS A 139 0.97 5.15 -9.32
N GLN A 140 -0.03 6.02 -9.42
CA GLN A 140 -1.24 5.85 -10.23
C GLN A 140 -0.96 5.58 -11.73
N ASP A 141 0.26 5.82 -12.18
CA ASP A 141 0.67 5.66 -13.58
C ASP A 141 0.97 4.21 -13.99
N ASP A 142 1.04 3.28 -13.03
CA ASP A 142 1.32 1.85 -13.28
C ASP A 142 0.06 1.01 -13.55
N TRP A 143 -1.13 1.65 -13.60
CA TRP A 143 -2.43 0.96 -13.74
C TRP A 143 -3.10 1.15 -15.12
N ILE A 144 -2.38 1.69 -16.12
CA ILE A 144 -2.92 1.90 -17.48
C ILE A 144 -2.20 0.98 -18.48
#